data_da4ab9015f2c9e994479d38ad00ee88a
#
_entry.id   da4ab9015f2c9e994479d38ad00ee88a
#
_cell.length_a   1.000
_cell.length_b   1.000
_cell.length_c   1.000
_cell.angle_alpha   90.00
_cell.angle_beta   90.00
_cell.angle_gamma   90.00
#
_symmetry.space_group_name_H-M   'P 1'
#
loop_
_entity.id
_entity.type
_entity.pdbx_description
1 polymer ?
#
loop_
_entity_poly.entity_id
_entity_poly.type
_entity_poly.pdbx_seq_one_letter_code
_entity_poly.pdbx_strand_id
1 'polypeptide(L)'
;MKVRNSIVGLIAAVVISLSSFANIAKAASSDPIRIPVLNWSSQVVMANVIGQVYEELGYNVELVPAESASRYEAVRVGDLHLAHETWQSTMAKPMYEAMDKGGLIDAGSHAAPTLEDMGVPNWVIEQDLCPGLPAWEALKDCSANFATADSEGKGRWLEGPQEWHGDVMPNRLKGLGLDDKWTVKFAGSADALWAELAAAKKEGRGTVIFNWTPNFTDAEGFTFIKFPTFTQGCRIEDGGTVETTGCGSPVGWLKKVAHIKFPITHPSAYKFLTKMEATAGQIGEMANNVDNLGMTHADAATAFIADNRSAVDEWLK
;
A
#
# COMPACT_ATOMS: atom_id res chain seq x y z
N MET A 1 -4.61 -16.00 -98.12
CA MET A 1 -5.44 -16.72 -97.16
C MET A 1 -4.90 -16.47 -95.79
N LYS A 2 -5.72 -16.04 -94.89
CA LYS A 2 -5.41 -15.34 -93.62
C LYS A 2 -4.88 -16.28 -92.53
N VAL A 3 -3.74 -15.97 -91.94
CA VAL A 3 -3.25 -16.57 -90.66
C VAL A 3 -3.51 -15.52 -89.57
N ARG A 4 -4.29 -15.91 -88.56
CA ARG A 4 -4.53 -15.10 -87.36
C ARG A 4 -3.58 -15.54 -86.30
N ASN A 5 -2.70 -14.65 -85.86
CA ASN A 5 -1.87 -14.82 -84.66
C ASN A 5 -2.66 -14.37 -83.46
N SER A 6 -2.87 -15.29 -82.49
CA SER A 6 -3.38 -15.01 -81.18
C SER A 6 -2.22 -14.87 -80.20
N ILE A 7 -2.08 -13.69 -79.64
CA ILE A 7 -1.15 -13.41 -78.56
C ILE A 7 -1.86 -13.76 -77.25
N VAL A 8 -1.36 -14.73 -76.55
CA VAL A 8 -1.82 -15.08 -75.18
C VAL A 8 -0.95 -14.29 -74.21
N GLY A 9 -1.55 -13.30 -73.61
CA GLY A 9 -0.92 -12.54 -72.54
C GLY A 9 -0.94 -13.30 -71.21
N LEU A 10 0.24 -13.61 -70.67
CA LEU A 10 0.42 -14.22 -69.38
C LEU A 10 0.38 -13.12 -68.29
N ILE A 11 -0.71 -13.01 -67.55
CA ILE A 11 -0.80 -12.17 -66.37
C ILE A 11 -0.25 -12.98 -65.19
N ALA A 12 0.97 -12.69 -64.74
CA ALA A 12 1.53 -13.21 -63.50
C ALA A 12 0.91 -12.44 -62.30
N ALA A 13 -0.04 -13.07 -61.62
CA ALA A 13 -0.55 -12.59 -60.35
C ALA A 13 0.47 -12.83 -59.25
N VAL A 14 1.18 -11.77 -58.85
CA VAL A 14 2.02 -11.81 -57.64
C VAL A 14 1.09 -11.79 -56.40
N VAL A 15 0.88 -12.98 -55.81
CA VAL A 15 0.22 -13.09 -54.50
C VAL A 15 1.26 -12.73 -53.46
N ILE A 16 1.20 -11.51 -52.98
CA ILE A 16 1.91 -11.09 -51.75
C ILE A 16 1.14 -11.67 -50.57
N SER A 17 1.61 -12.82 -50.09
CA SER A 17 1.19 -13.38 -48.81
C SER A 17 1.73 -12.48 -47.68
N LEU A 18 0.91 -11.56 -47.20
CA LEU A 18 1.12 -10.95 -45.89
C LEU A 18 0.99 -12.05 -44.83
N SER A 19 2.09 -12.69 -44.49
CA SER A 19 2.22 -13.47 -43.28
C SER A 19 2.18 -12.48 -42.12
N SER A 20 0.99 -12.21 -41.61
CA SER A 20 0.79 -11.63 -40.29
C SER A 20 1.46 -12.57 -39.29
N PHE A 21 2.64 -12.22 -38.82
CA PHE A 21 3.20 -12.80 -37.60
C PHE A 21 2.30 -12.37 -36.46
N ALA A 22 1.18 -13.06 -36.28
CA ALA A 22 0.51 -13.11 -34.99
C ALA A 22 1.56 -13.73 -34.05
N ASN A 23 2.22 -12.91 -33.26
CA ASN A 23 2.86 -13.37 -32.04
C ASN A 23 1.73 -13.99 -31.23
N ILE A 24 1.55 -15.29 -31.36
CA ILE A 24 0.76 -16.08 -30.42
C ILE A 24 1.56 -15.97 -29.13
N ALA A 25 1.24 -14.96 -28.32
CA ALA A 25 1.62 -14.96 -26.93
C ALA A 25 1.15 -16.32 -26.41
N LYS A 26 2.10 -17.17 -26.05
CA LYS A 26 1.81 -18.48 -25.48
C LYS A 26 0.80 -18.23 -24.39
N ALA A 27 -0.38 -18.83 -24.49
CA ALA A 27 -1.45 -18.64 -23.54
C ALA A 27 -0.84 -18.84 -22.15
N ALA A 28 -0.79 -17.78 -21.38
CA ALA A 28 -0.45 -17.86 -19.97
C ALA A 28 -1.47 -18.84 -19.34
N SER A 29 -1.09 -19.44 -18.23
CA SER A 29 -1.97 -20.32 -17.46
C SER A 29 -3.40 -19.78 -17.48
N SER A 30 -4.39 -20.63 -17.70
CA SER A 30 -5.81 -20.26 -17.55
C SER A 30 -6.18 -19.97 -16.11
N ASP A 31 -5.32 -20.37 -15.17
CA ASP A 31 -5.50 -20.09 -13.75
C ASP A 31 -5.31 -18.60 -13.48
N PRO A 32 -6.20 -17.97 -12.68
CA PRO A 32 -6.13 -16.55 -12.44
C PRO A 32 -4.88 -16.17 -11.64
N ILE A 33 -4.34 -14.98 -11.94
CA ILE A 33 -3.35 -14.34 -11.07
C ILE A 33 -4.09 -13.83 -9.84
N ARG A 34 -3.77 -14.37 -8.67
CA ARG A 34 -4.39 -14.01 -7.41
C ARG A 34 -3.61 -12.88 -6.74
N ILE A 35 -4.28 -11.73 -6.58
CA ILE A 35 -3.76 -10.49 -6.02
C ILE A 35 -4.42 -10.22 -4.67
N PRO A 36 -3.69 -10.01 -3.57
CA PRO A 36 -4.31 -9.71 -2.28
C PRO A 36 -4.98 -8.35 -2.26
N VAL A 37 -6.16 -8.26 -1.64
CA VAL A 37 -6.81 -7.03 -1.23
C VAL A 37 -6.88 -6.99 0.29
N LEU A 38 -6.49 -5.85 0.86
CA LEU A 38 -6.38 -5.62 2.30
C LEU A 38 -7.44 -4.59 2.76
N ASN A 39 -7.16 -3.85 3.82
CA ASN A 39 -8.13 -3.00 4.49
C ASN A 39 -7.75 -1.50 4.53
N TRP A 40 -7.05 -1.02 3.50
CA TRP A 40 -6.82 0.42 3.25
C TRP A 40 -6.87 0.75 1.76
N SER A 41 -7.33 1.95 1.43
CA SER A 41 -7.80 2.32 0.09
C SER A 41 -6.71 2.31 -0.98
N SER A 42 -5.51 2.86 -0.72
CA SER A 42 -4.43 2.88 -1.73
C SER A 42 -4.06 1.47 -2.20
N GLN A 43 -4.00 0.52 -1.26
CA GLN A 43 -3.66 -0.86 -1.55
C GLN A 43 -4.73 -1.54 -2.42
N VAL A 44 -6.01 -1.33 -2.10
CA VAL A 44 -7.09 -1.95 -2.87
C VAL A 44 -7.19 -1.32 -4.27
N VAL A 45 -6.99 0.01 -4.38
CA VAL A 45 -6.92 0.68 -5.69
C VAL A 45 -5.74 0.15 -6.50
N MET A 46 -4.54 0.06 -5.91
CA MET A 46 -3.35 -0.46 -6.58
C MET A 46 -3.53 -1.93 -7.00
N ALA A 47 -4.19 -2.77 -6.19
CA ALA A 47 -4.55 -4.13 -6.58
C ALA A 47 -5.44 -4.16 -7.83
N ASN A 48 -6.43 -3.25 -7.92
CA ASN A 48 -7.27 -3.10 -9.09
C ASN A 48 -6.50 -2.55 -10.30
N VAL A 49 -5.58 -1.59 -10.13
CA VAL A 49 -4.69 -1.11 -11.21
C VAL A 49 -3.87 -2.25 -11.79
N ILE A 50 -3.21 -3.03 -10.93
CA ILE A 50 -2.43 -4.21 -11.35
C ILE A 50 -3.33 -5.23 -12.04
N GLY A 51 -4.52 -5.48 -11.49
CA GLY A 51 -5.48 -6.41 -12.04
C GLY A 51 -5.93 -6.01 -13.45
N GLN A 52 -6.38 -4.77 -13.64
CA GLN A 52 -6.83 -4.26 -14.94
C GLN A 52 -5.69 -4.29 -15.98
N VAL A 53 -4.46 -3.95 -15.59
CA VAL A 53 -3.31 -4.03 -16.50
C VAL A 53 -2.98 -5.51 -16.85
N TYR A 54 -3.11 -6.44 -15.91
CA TYR A 54 -2.92 -7.85 -16.20
C TYR A 54 -4.00 -8.40 -17.14
N GLU A 55 -5.25 -7.94 -17.02
CA GLU A 55 -6.32 -8.25 -17.96
C GLU A 55 -6.03 -7.67 -19.35
N GLU A 56 -5.49 -6.44 -19.46
CA GLU A 56 -4.99 -5.89 -20.74
C GLU A 56 -3.90 -6.77 -21.35
N LEU A 57 -3.06 -7.41 -20.54
CA LEU A 57 -2.03 -8.37 -20.98
C LEU A 57 -2.60 -9.76 -21.32
N GLY A 58 -3.91 -9.98 -21.16
CA GLY A 58 -4.60 -11.23 -21.48
C GLY A 58 -4.56 -12.29 -20.37
N TYR A 59 -4.27 -11.91 -19.13
CA TYR A 59 -4.35 -12.81 -17.98
C TYR A 59 -5.72 -12.76 -17.33
N ASN A 60 -6.16 -13.88 -16.73
CA ASN A 60 -7.25 -13.88 -15.79
C ASN A 60 -6.75 -13.36 -14.43
N VAL A 61 -7.58 -12.61 -13.72
CA VAL A 61 -7.25 -12.03 -12.41
C VAL A 61 -8.31 -12.37 -11.39
N GLU A 62 -7.88 -12.61 -10.17
CA GLU A 62 -8.72 -12.77 -9.00
C GLU A 62 -8.19 -11.89 -7.86
N LEU A 63 -9.03 -10.99 -7.35
CA LEU A 63 -8.75 -10.19 -6.17
C LEU A 63 -9.16 -11.00 -4.94
N VAL A 64 -8.21 -11.30 -4.05
CA VAL A 64 -8.41 -12.21 -2.92
C VAL A 64 -8.27 -11.45 -1.60
N PRO A 65 -9.33 -11.38 -0.77
CA PRO A 65 -9.19 -10.83 0.59
C PRO A 65 -8.10 -11.54 1.38
N ALA A 66 -7.24 -10.78 2.03
CA ALA A 66 -6.11 -11.32 2.79
C ALA A 66 -5.82 -10.45 4.03
N GLU A 67 -5.17 -11.04 5.02
CA GLU A 67 -4.66 -10.35 6.19
C GLU A 67 -3.25 -9.81 5.94
N SER A 68 -2.91 -8.68 6.57
CA SER A 68 -1.69 -7.94 6.27
C SER A 68 -0.40 -8.74 6.48
N ALA A 69 -0.27 -9.45 7.59
CA ALA A 69 0.95 -10.22 7.89
C ALA A 69 0.98 -11.58 7.20
N SER A 70 -0.15 -12.32 7.20
CA SER A 70 -0.21 -13.69 6.68
C SER A 70 -0.13 -13.77 5.16
N ARG A 71 -0.37 -12.66 4.42
CA ARG A 71 -0.28 -12.65 2.96
C ARG A 71 1.10 -13.06 2.43
N TYR A 72 2.18 -12.79 3.18
CA TYR A 72 3.53 -13.17 2.74
C TYR A 72 3.73 -14.68 2.72
N GLU A 73 3.17 -15.38 3.70
CA GLU A 73 3.17 -16.84 3.69
C GLU A 73 2.33 -17.39 2.52
N ALA A 74 1.15 -16.79 2.27
CA ALA A 74 0.31 -17.17 1.13
C ALA A 74 1.01 -16.93 -0.22
N VAL A 75 1.76 -15.82 -0.38
CA VAL A 75 2.60 -15.61 -1.58
C VAL A 75 3.74 -16.61 -1.62
N ARG A 76 4.39 -16.90 -0.49
CA ARG A 76 5.50 -17.86 -0.41
C ARG A 76 5.12 -19.26 -0.89
N VAL A 77 3.93 -19.74 -0.51
CA VAL A 77 3.45 -21.09 -0.88
C VAL A 77 2.72 -21.11 -2.24
N GLY A 78 2.40 -19.94 -2.82
CA GLY A 78 1.77 -19.82 -4.13
C GLY A 78 0.24 -19.75 -4.10
N ASP A 79 -0.38 -19.58 -2.94
CA ASP A 79 -1.81 -19.30 -2.82
C ASP A 79 -2.16 -17.91 -3.34
N LEU A 80 -1.24 -16.95 -3.19
CA LEU A 80 -1.21 -15.64 -3.82
C LEU A 80 0.03 -15.53 -4.73
N HIS A 81 0.01 -14.63 -5.72
CA HIS A 81 1.11 -14.49 -6.67
C HIS A 81 2.06 -13.35 -6.32
N LEU A 82 1.57 -12.32 -5.63
CA LEU A 82 2.33 -11.12 -5.29
C LEU A 82 1.77 -10.43 -4.05
N ALA A 83 2.58 -9.52 -3.47
CA ALA A 83 2.11 -8.46 -2.57
C ALA A 83 2.78 -7.16 -3.03
N HIS A 84 1.96 -6.15 -3.36
CA HIS A 84 2.40 -4.97 -4.11
C HIS A 84 2.60 -3.73 -3.25
N GLU A 85 2.17 -3.75 -2.00
CA GLU A 85 2.27 -2.62 -1.08
C GLU A 85 2.70 -3.13 0.31
N THR A 86 4.02 -3.26 0.47
CA THR A 86 4.65 -3.69 1.72
C THR A 86 5.33 -2.50 2.37
N TRP A 87 4.77 -2.02 3.46
CA TRP A 87 5.24 -0.90 4.25
C TRP A 87 6.36 -1.33 5.22
N GLN A 88 7.47 -0.60 5.25
CA GLN A 88 8.65 -1.04 6.01
C GLN A 88 8.39 -1.14 7.50
N SER A 89 7.78 -0.11 8.09
CA SER A 89 7.68 -0.02 9.55
C SER A 89 6.79 -1.09 10.14
N THR A 90 5.69 -1.43 9.45
CA THR A 90 4.70 -2.41 9.93
C THR A 90 4.98 -3.84 9.45
N MET A 91 5.47 -3.99 8.20
CA MET A 91 5.43 -5.27 7.48
C MET A 91 6.80 -5.83 7.07
N ALA A 92 7.91 -5.12 7.34
CA ALA A 92 9.22 -5.65 6.97
C ALA A 92 9.53 -6.99 7.65
N LYS A 93 9.23 -7.11 8.94
CA LYS A 93 9.52 -8.33 9.72
C LYS A 93 8.81 -9.57 9.16
N PRO A 94 7.47 -9.62 9.04
CA PRO A 94 6.78 -10.80 8.49
C PRO A 94 7.17 -11.07 7.03
N MET A 95 7.47 -10.04 6.22
CA MET A 95 7.97 -10.22 4.87
C MET A 95 9.33 -10.93 4.86
N TYR A 96 10.31 -10.45 5.63
CA TYR A 96 11.64 -11.06 5.67
C TYR A 96 11.61 -12.47 6.27
N GLU A 97 10.82 -12.73 7.31
CA GLU A 97 10.62 -14.06 7.84
C GLU A 97 10.06 -15.06 6.81
N ALA A 98 9.18 -14.59 5.90
CA ALA A 98 8.70 -15.41 4.81
C ALA A 98 9.77 -15.59 3.71
N MET A 99 10.55 -14.55 3.40
CA MET A 99 11.66 -14.63 2.44
C MET A 99 12.75 -15.61 2.89
N ASP A 100 13.11 -15.60 4.16
CA ASP A 100 14.13 -16.50 4.75
C ASP A 100 13.75 -17.98 4.64
N LYS A 101 12.45 -18.29 4.62
CA LYS A 101 11.94 -19.64 4.38
C LYS A 101 12.04 -20.07 2.90
N GLY A 102 12.36 -19.15 2.00
CA GLY A 102 12.37 -19.38 0.55
C GLY A 102 10.97 -19.42 -0.08
N GLY A 103 10.90 -19.20 -1.40
CA GLY A 103 9.64 -19.18 -2.14
C GLY A 103 9.06 -17.78 -2.38
N LEU A 104 9.56 -16.76 -1.71
CA LEU A 104 9.23 -15.35 -1.87
C LEU A 104 10.44 -14.58 -2.40
N ILE A 105 10.26 -13.73 -3.40
CA ILE A 105 11.32 -12.91 -4.00
C ILE A 105 10.96 -11.43 -3.96
N ASP A 106 11.98 -10.58 -3.83
CA ASP A 106 11.85 -9.13 -3.95
C ASP A 106 11.53 -8.75 -5.41
N ALA A 107 10.49 -7.95 -5.61
CA ALA A 107 10.05 -7.44 -6.92
C ALA A 107 10.28 -5.91 -7.05
N GLY A 108 11.11 -5.33 -6.20
CA GLY A 108 11.47 -3.92 -6.22
C GLY A 108 10.61 -3.04 -5.32
N SER A 109 10.96 -1.75 -5.28
CA SER A 109 10.25 -0.75 -4.49
C SER A 109 9.43 0.18 -5.37
N HIS A 110 8.46 0.86 -4.77
CA HIS A 110 7.84 2.05 -5.35
C HIS A 110 8.75 3.28 -5.16
N ALA A 111 8.53 4.33 -5.96
CA ALA A 111 9.25 5.60 -5.86
C ALA A 111 8.61 6.51 -4.78
N ALA A 112 8.40 5.95 -3.60
CA ALA A 112 7.71 6.59 -2.49
C ALA A 112 8.41 6.27 -1.16
N PRO A 113 9.12 7.22 -0.55
CA PRO A 113 9.53 7.11 0.84
C PRO A 113 8.28 7.07 1.74
N THR A 114 8.35 6.29 2.82
CA THR A 114 7.22 6.09 3.72
C THR A 114 7.54 6.53 5.15
N LEU A 115 6.51 6.95 5.86
CA LEU A 115 6.51 7.07 7.32
C LEU A 115 5.17 6.53 7.82
N GLU A 116 5.20 5.66 8.81
CA GLU A 116 4.03 5.09 9.47
C GLU A 116 4.19 5.34 10.96
N ASP A 117 3.41 6.25 11.52
CA ASP A 117 3.55 6.61 12.93
C ASP A 117 2.29 7.27 13.48
N MET A 118 2.29 7.59 14.76
CA MET A 118 1.24 8.34 15.42
C MET A 118 1.39 9.84 15.14
N GLY A 119 0.25 10.49 15.00
CA GLY A 119 0.20 11.92 14.80
C GLY A 119 -1.15 12.51 15.16
N VAL A 120 -1.29 13.76 14.81
CA VAL A 120 -2.51 14.54 15.04
C VAL A 120 -2.89 15.33 13.78
N PRO A 121 -4.18 15.54 13.49
CA PRO A 121 -4.57 16.48 12.45
C PRO A 121 -4.16 17.90 12.86
N ASN A 122 -3.81 18.76 11.89
CA ASN A 122 -3.25 20.08 12.15
C ASN A 122 -4.17 20.99 13.02
N TRP A 123 -5.50 20.83 12.93
CA TRP A 123 -6.42 21.59 13.75
C TRP A 123 -6.25 21.34 15.27
N VAL A 124 -5.68 20.19 15.68
CA VAL A 124 -5.34 19.93 17.10
C VAL A 124 -4.24 20.89 17.57
N ILE A 125 -3.26 21.16 16.72
CA ILE A 125 -2.17 22.09 16.99
C ILE A 125 -2.69 23.54 16.91
N GLU A 126 -3.46 23.86 15.87
CA GLU A 126 -4.04 25.18 15.64
C GLU A 126 -4.96 25.65 16.77
N GLN A 127 -5.68 24.71 17.39
CA GLN A 127 -6.55 24.97 18.54
C GLN A 127 -5.85 24.85 19.89
N ASP A 128 -4.53 24.59 19.88
CA ASP A 128 -3.69 24.45 21.07
C ASP A 128 -4.24 23.42 22.10
N LEU A 129 -4.83 22.31 21.60
CA LEU A 129 -5.40 21.27 22.45
C LEU A 129 -4.33 20.49 23.22
N CYS A 130 -3.07 20.55 22.78
CA CYS A 130 -1.92 19.99 23.47
C CYS A 130 -0.70 20.89 23.21
N PRO A 131 -0.49 21.92 24.08
CA PRO A 131 0.61 22.85 23.95
C PRO A 131 1.98 22.13 23.89
N GLY A 132 2.77 22.46 22.89
CA GLY A 132 4.09 21.84 22.67
C GLY A 132 4.13 20.76 21.60
N LEU A 133 2.98 20.28 21.09
CA LEU A 133 2.99 19.41 19.91
C LEU A 133 3.68 20.15 18.72
N PRO A 134 4.42 19.44 17.88
CA PRO A 134 4.51 17.98 17.77
C PRO A 134 5.58 17.29 18.63
N ALA A 135 6.22 17.93 19.60
CA ALA A 135 7.15 17.24 20.49
C ALA A 135 6.39 16.24 21.38
N TRP A 136 6.85 14.98 21.45
CA TRP A 136 6.16 13.92 22.20
C TRP A 136 6.02 14.20 23.69
N GLU A 137 6.93 14.99 24.25
CA GLU A 137 6.91 15.38 25.66
C GLU A 137 5.64 16.15 26.04
N ALA A 138 5.01 16.84 25.09
CA ALA A 138 3.74 17.53 25.29
C ALA A 138 2.62 16.59 25.73
N LEU A 139 2.66 15.33 25.31
CA LEU A 139 1.67 14.32 25.67
C LEU A 139 1.59 14.06 27.18
N LYS A 140 2.62 14.43 27.96
CA LYS A 140 2.63 14.23 29.41
C LYS A 140 1.54 15.06 30.14
N ASP A 141 1.09 16.16 29.54
CA ASP A 141 0.28 17.15 30.24
C ASP A 141 -1.09 17.42 29.59
N CYS A 142 -1.42 16.79 28.45
CA CYS A 142 -2.61 17.10 27.68
C CYS A 142 -3.59 15.93 27.49
N SER A 143 -3.36 14.78 28.08
CA SER A 143 -4.13 13.55 27.83
C SER A 143 -5.63 13.71 28.02
N ALA A 144 -6.07 14.57 28.95
CA ALA A 144 -7.50 14.82 29.24
C ALA A 144 -8.28 15.35 28.01
N ASN A 145 -7.62 16.13 27.13
CA ASN A 145 -8.25 16.69 25.93
C ASN A 145 -8.45 15.63 24.82
N PHE A 146 -7.91 14.42 25.02
CA PHE A 146 -7.97 13.29 24.10
C PHE A 146 -8.73 12.09 24.69
N ALA A 147 -9.35 12.28 25.83
CA ALA A 147 -10.12 11.23 26.47
C ALA A 147 -11.43 10.97 25.70
N THR A 148 -11.80 9.70 25.62
CA THR A 148 -13.02 9.21 24.98
C THR A 148 -13.76 8.26 25.93
N ALA A 149 -15.00 7.92 25.62
CA ALA A 149 -15.80 7.04 26.48
C ALA A 149 -15.15 5.65 26.72
N ASP A 150 -14.38 5.17 25.76
CA ASP A 150 -13.71 3.87 25.80
C ASP A 150 -12.29 3.91 26.39
N SER A 151 -11.77 5.11 26.72
CA SER A 151 -10.39 5.29 27.20
C SER A 151 -10.25 5.36 28.73
N GLU A 152 -11.36 5.16 29.47
CA GLU A 152 -11.38 5.08 30.95
C GLU A 152 -10.78 6.33 31.64
N GLY A 153 -11.00 7.50 31.03
CA GLY A 153 -10.49 8.78 31.51
C GLY A 153 -9.04 9.10 31.13
N LYS A 154 -8.36 8.20 30.47
CA LYS A 154 -7.03 8.44 29.85
C LYS A 154 -7.19 9.07 28.46
N GLY A 155 -6.14 9.68 27.96
CA GLY A 155 -6.06 10.03 26.54
C GLY A 155 -6.11 8.77 25.69
N ARG A 156 -6.87 8.79 24.58
CA ARG A 156 -6.93 7.69 23.65
C ARG A 156 -5.86 7.89 22.54
N TRP A 157 -5.05 6.87 22.38
CA TRP A 157 -4.12 6.71 21.29
C TRP A 157 -4.72 5.66 20.36
N LEU A 158 -5.30 6.07 19.22
CA LEU A 158 -6.00 5.17 18.31
C LEU A 158 -5.03 4.60 17.27
N GLU A 159 -4.72 3.32 17.42
CA GLU A 159 -3.89 2.55 16.50
C GLU A 159 -4.74 1.96 15.37
N GLY A 160 -4.10 1.57 14.26
CA GLY A 160 -4.70 0.75 13.22
C GLY A 160 -5.10 -0.64 13.71
N PRO A 161 -5.56 -1.53 12.83
CA PRO A 161 -5.81 -2.92 13.20
C PRO A 161 -4.63 -3.54 13.92
N GLN A 162 -4.90 -4.32 14.98
CA GLN A 162 -3.84 -4.93 15.79
C GLN A 162 -2.86 -5.77 14.97
N GLU A 163 -3.30 -6.35 13.85
CA GLU A 163 -2.47 -7.11 12.92
C GLU A 163 -1.40 -6.29 12.19
N TRP A 164 -1.51 -4.95 12.19
CA TRP A 164 -0.52 -4.09 11.53
C TRP A 164 0.75 -3.94 12.36
N HIS A 165 0.63 -3.61 13.63
CA HIS A 165 1.76 -3.27 14.51
C HIS A 165 1.84 -4.10 15.80
N GLY A 166 0.80 -4.89 16.11
CA GLY A 166 0.78 -5.67 17.34
C GLY A 166 0.94 -4.79 18.59
N ASP A 167 1.95 -5.08 19.39
CA ASP A 167 2.20 -4.41 20.67
C ASP A 167 3.19 -3.22 20.59
N VAL A 168 3.56 -2.77 19.40
CA VAL A 168 4.54 -1.67 19.22
C VAL A 168 4.11 -0.42 19.95
N MET A 169 2.87 0.04 19.75
CA MET A 169 2.39 1.27 20.36
C MET A 169 2.11 1.15 21.86
N PRO A 170 1.51 0.07 22.38
CA PRO A 170 1.46 -0.16 23.83
C PRO A 170 2.84 -0.15 24.49
N ASN A 171 3.84 -0.76 23.86
CA ASN A 171 5.19 -0.77 24.38
C ASN A 171 5.85 0.60 24.30
N ARG A 172 5.61 1.38 23.23
CA ARG A 172 6.10 2.74 23.11
C ARG A 172 5.56 3.65 24.24
N LEU A 173 4.27 3.55 24.56
CA LEU A 173 3.71 4.30 25.69
C LEU A 173 4.44 3.99 27.01
N LYS A 174 4.74 2.71 27.26
CA LYS A 174 5.51 2.29 28.45
C LYS A 174 6.93 2.85 28.43
N GLY A 175 7.64 2.70 27.32
CA GLY A 175 9.02 3.19 27.17
C GLY A 175 9.14 4.70 27.30
N LEU A 176 8.09 5.46 26.99
CA LEU A 176 8.01 6.91 27.17
C LEU A 176 7.45 7.34 28.54
N GLY A 177 7.00 6.38 29.37
CA GLY A 177 6.36 6.69 30.65
C GLY A 177 5.03 7.43 30.49
N LEU A 178 4.25 7.06 29.48
CA LEU A 178 2.95 7.66 29.15
C LEU A 178 1.76 6.74 29.45
N ASP A 179 1.99 5.47 29.80
CA ASP A 179 0.95 4.44 29.95
C ASP A 179 0.04 4.60 31.16
N ASP A 180 0.40 5.45 32.11
CA ASP A 180 -0.47 5.90 33.19
C ASP A 180 -1.55 6.91 32.73
N LYS A 181 -1.24 7.74 31.71
CA LYS A 181 -2.07 8.82 31.21
C LYS A 181 -2.75 8.52 29.86
N TRP A 182 -2.21 7.58 29.11
CA TRP A 182 -2.69 7.21 27.76
C TRP A 182 -3.00 5.73 27.68
N THR A 183 -3.93 5.38 26.81
CA THR A 183 -4.26 3.99 26.47
C THR A 183 -4.36 3.81 24.97
N VAL A 184 -3.82 2.69 24.46
CA VAL A 184 -3.97 2.33 23.05
C VAL A 184 -5.30 1.61 22.86
N LYS A 185 -6.03 2.03 21.85
CA LYS A 185 -7.21 1.32 21.32
C LYS A 185 -6.93 1.01 19.85
N PHE A 186 -7.44 -0.10 19.36
CA PHE A 186 -7.22 -0.56 18.00
C PHE A 186 -8.49 -0.34 17.16
N ALA A 187 -8.32 0.28 16.00
CA ALA A 187 -9.36 0.37 14.98
C ALA A 187 -9.47 -0.94 14.21
N GLY A 188 -10.64 -1.22 13.64
CA GLY A 188 -10.85 -2.44 12.85
C GLY A 188 -10.39 -2.33 11.39
N SER A 189 -10.17 -1.10 10.90
CA SER A 189 -9.77 -0.81 9.51
C SER A 189 -9.24 0.63 9.40
N ALA A 190 -8.67 0.99 8.24
CA ALA A 190 -8.35 2.37 7.90
C ALA A 190 -9.59 3.29 7.95
N ASP A 191 -10.72 2.83 7.42
CA ASP A 191 -11.97 3.61 7.45
C ASP A 191 -12.38 4.00 8.86
N ALA A 192 -12.14 3.13 9.85
CA ALA A 192 -12.44 3.45 11.26
C ALA A 192 -11.49 4.55 11.81
N LEU A 193 -10.23 4.61 11.34
CA LEU A 193 -9.34 5.73 11.64
C LEU A 193 -9.86 7.05 11.06
N TRP A 194 -10.32 7.03 9.82
CA TRP A 194 -10.85 8.23 9.15
C TRP A 194 -12.17 8.70 9.74
N ALA A 195 -13.04 7.77 10.12
CA ALA A 195 -14.27 8.07 10.84
C ALA A 195 -13.99 8.76 12.19
N GLU A 196 -12.92 8.36 12.88
CA GLU A 196 -12.46 9.01 14.11
C GLU A 196 -11.99 10.45 13.86
N LEU A 197 -11.22 10.71 12.81
CA LEU A 197 -10.80 12.07 12.45
C LEU A 197 -12.01 12.98 12.27
N ALA A 198 -13.03 12.52 11.51
CA ALA A 198 -14.26 13.26 11.27
C ALA A 198 -15.07 13.50 12.57
N ALA A 199 -15.17 12.47 13.43
CA ALA A 199 -15.89 12.57 14.70
C ALA A 199 -15.20 13.54 15.68
N ALA A 200 -13.88 13.41 15.86
CA ALA A 200 -13.11 14.26 16.74
C ALA A 200 -13.17 15.75 16.31
N LYS A 201 -13.07 16.02 15.02
CA LYS A 201 -13.21 17.36 14.45
C LYS A 201 -14.58 17.95 14.74
N LYS A 202 -15.66 17.17 14.56
CA LYS A 202 -17.04 17.57 14.82
C LYS A 202 -17.29 17.86 16.30
N GLU A 203 -16.66 17.09 17.18
CA GLU A 203 -16.79 17.19 18.63
C GLU A 203 -15.86 18.26 19.23
N GLY A 204 -14.90 18.77 18.47
CA GLY A 204 -13.92 19.76 18.96
C GLY A 204 -12.94 19.19 19.99
N ARG A 205 -12.70 17.88 20.00
CA ARG A 205 -11.74 17.22 20.91
C ARG A 205 -10.46 16.83 20.19
N GLY A 206 -9.39 16.66 20.92
CA GLY A 206 -8.15 16.14 20.38
C GLY A 206 -8.28 14.66 19.94
N THR A 207 -7.46 14.26 18.99
CA THR A 207 -7.24 12.86 18.66
C THR A 207 -5.78 12.61 18.30
N VAL A 208 -5.19 11.55 18.87
CA VAL A 208 -3.90 10.97 18.47
C VAL A 208 -4.22 9.68 17.75
N ILE A 209 -3.80 9.59 16.50
CA ILE A 209 -4.18 8.51 15.59
C ILE A 209 -2.99 8.01 14.82
N PHE A 210 -2.94 6.69 14.58
CA PHE A 210 -2.01 6.10 13.62
C PHE A 210 -2.32 6.59 12.21
N ASN A 211 -1.28 6.96 11.48
CA ASN A 211 -1.38 7.39 10.11
C ASN A 211 -0.09 7.06 9.36
N TRP A 212 -0.12 7.23 8.08
CA TRP A 212 1.04 7.01 7.21
C TRP A 212 1.10 8.04 6.08
N THR A 213 2.29 8.21 5.53
CA THR A 213 2.53 8.96 4.30
C THR A 213 3.33 8.08 3.34
N PRO A 214 3.00 8.05 2.03
CA PRO A 214 1.96 8.85 1.36
C PRO A 214 0.53 8.38 1.65
N ASN A 215 -0.38 9.35 1.86
CA ASN A 215 -1.80 9.12 2.07
C ASN A 215 -2.60 10.38 1.66
N PHE A 216 -3.93 10.31 1.59
CA PHE A 216 -4.78 11.47 1.32
C PHE A 216 -4.67 12.57 2.40
N THR A 217 -4.40 12.20 3.64
CA THR A 217 -4.22 13.11 4.77
C THR A 217 -3.03 14.06 4.62
N ASP A 218 -2.08 13.75 3.73
CA ASP A 218 -0.95 14.65 3.43
C ASP A 218 -1.43 15.98 2.87
N ALA A 219 -2.52 15.97 2.08
CA ALA A 219 -3.14 17.18 1.53
C ALA A 219 -4.08 17.89 2.51
N GLU A 220 -4.64 17.18 3.48
CA GLU A 220 -5.59 17.74 4.45
C GLU A 220 -4.92 18.41 5.66
N GLY A 221 -3.63 18.17 5.84
CA GLY A 221 -2.87 18.67 6.96
C GLY A 221 -2.89 17.73 8.17
N PHE A 222 -1.83 16.94 8.26
CA PHE A 222 -1.56 16.01 9.35
C PHE A 222 -0.12 16.17 9.83
N THR A 223 0.09 16.13 11.14
CA THR A 223 1.41 16.29 11.72
C THR A 223 1.77 15.06 12.56
N PHE A 224 2.84 14.36 12.16
CA PHE A 224 3.40 13.28 12.95
C PHE A 224 4.05 13.80 14.23
N ILE A 225 3.84 13.08 15.34
CA ILE A 225 4.48 13.38 16.61
C ILE A 225 5.98 13.09 16.49
N LYS A 226 6.81 14.01 16.96
CA LYS A 226 8.26 13.87 16.94
C LYS A 226 8.72 13.06 18.16
N PHE A 227 8.75 11.76 18.01
CA PHE A 227 9.33 10.83 18.97
C PHE A 227 10.87 10.87 18.93
N PRO A 228 11.58 10.28 19.92
CA PRO A 228 13.02 10.04 19.82
C PRO A 228 13.36 9.36 18.49
N THR A 229 14.47 9.76 17.88
CA THR A 229 14.88 9.26 16.56
C THR A 229 15.05 7.75 16.57
N PHE A 230 14.56 7.08 15.52
CA PHE A 230 14.73 5.66 15.33
C PHE A 230 16.22 5.25 15.34
N THR A 231 16.53 4.22 16.08
CA THR A 231 17.81 3.50 16.04
C THR A 231 17.55 2.01 16.12
N GLN A 232 18.43 1.19 15.55
CA GLN A 232 18.26 -0.26 15.62
C GLN A 232 18.16 -0.72 17.07
N GLY A 233 17.17 -1.54 17.39
CA GLY A 233 16.92 -2.05 18.74
C GLY A 233 16.14 -1.08 19.66
N CYS A 234 15.63 0.04 19.14
CA CYS A 234 14.79 0.95 19.93
C CYS A 234 13.29 0.63 19.89
N ARG A 235 12.90 -0.48 19.25
CA ARG A 235 11.56 -1.05 19.28
C ARG A 235 11.68 -2.55 19.52
N ILE A 236 10.64 -3.16 20.10
CA ILE A 236 10.64 -4.61 20.41
C ILE A 236 10.79 -5.45 19.16
N GLU A 237 10.10 -5.12 18.09
CA GLU A 237 10.17 -5.81 16.80
C GLU A 237 11.56 -5.75 16.15
N ASP A 238 12.38 -4.78 16.53
CA ASP A 238 13.75 -4.60 16.04
C ASP A 238 14.80 -5.18 17.03
N GLY A 239 14.35 -5.96 18.00
CA GLY A 239 15.21 -6.62 19.00
C GLY A 239 15.46 -5.80 20.26
N GLY A 240 14.71 -4.72 20.49
CA GLY A 240 14.75 -3.93 21.72
C GLY A 240 14.01 -4.58 22.90
N THR A 241 14.04 -3.89 24.04
CA THR A 241 13.30 -4.25 25.26
C THR A 241 12.24 -3.19 25.56
N VAL A 242 11.37 -3.46 26.55
CA VAL A 242 10.36 -2.46 26.97
C VAL A 242 11.03 -1.16 27.44
N GLU A 243 12.19 -1.25 28.09
CA GLU A 243 12.94 -0.09 28.60
C GLU A 243 13.61 0.72 27.49
N THR A 244 13.88 0.12 26.33
CA THR A 244 14.49 0.80 25.19
C THR A 244 13.45 1.26 24.16
N THR A 245 12.20 0.84 24.27
CA THR A 245 11.14 1.15 23.31
C THR A 245 10.53 2.52 23.58
N GLY A 246 10.74 3.47 22.71
CA GLY A 246 10.21 4.85 22.86
C GLY A 246 10.45 5.69 21.62
N CYS A 247 11.21 5.16 20.67
CA CYS A 247 11.52 5.88 19.43
C CYS A 247 10.34 5.88 18.45
N GLY A 248 10.39 6.84 17.52
CA GLY A 248 9.51 6.87 16.35
C GLY A 248 9.79 5.76 15.36
N SER A 249 8.98 5.67 14.35
CA SER A 249 9.16 4.77 13.23
C SER A 249 10.26 5.26 12.28
N PRO A 250 10.97 4.36 11.58
CA PRO A 250 11.93 4.77 10.56
C PRO A 250 11.21 5.36 9.35
N VAL A 251 11.85 6.32 8.69
CA VAL A 251 11.52 6.61 7.29
C VAL A 251 11.89 5.38 6.47
N GLY A 252 10.93 4.87 5.72
CA GLY A 252 11.01 3.55 5.13
C GLY A 252 10.82 3.55 3.61
N TRP A 253 10.72 2.34 3.10
CA TRP A 253 10.41 2.01 1.72
C TRP A 253 9.03 1.35 1.62
N LEU A 254 8.45 1.41 0.41
CA LEU A 254 7.27 0.66 0.01
C LEU A 254 7.68 -0.37 -1.04
N LYS A 255 7.63 -1.66 -0.69
CA LYS A 255 8.13 -2.76 -1.54
C LYS A 255 7.04 -3.61 -2.14
N LYS A 256 7.45 -4.30 -3.21
CA LYS A 256 6.70 -5.37 -3.86
C LYS A 256 7.46 -6.68 -3.70
N VAL A 257 6.73 -7.76 -3.51
CA VAL A 257 7.26 -9.13 -3.48
C VAL A 257 6.40 -10.04 -4.34
N ALA A 258 6.97 -11.15 -4.79
CA ALA A 258 6.26 -12.12 -5.62
C ALA A 258 6.63 -13.56 -5.26
N HIS A 259 5.76 -14.50 -5.61
CA HIS A 259 6.08 -15.92 -5.56
C HIS A 259 7.25 -16.25 -6.51
N ILE A 260 8.21 -17.05 -6.06
CA ILE A 260 9.44 -17.36 -6.81
C ILE A 260 9.20 -17.92 -8.23
N LYS A 261 8.07 -18.58 -8.47
CA LYS A 261 7.72 -19.10 -9.80
C LYS A 261 7.01 -18.07 -10.69
N PHE A 262 6.57 -16.93 -10.14
CA PHE A 262 5.79 -15.93 -10.87
C PHE A 262 6.50 -15.42 -12.13
N PRO A 263 7.84 -15.14 -12.12
CA PRO A 263 8.59 -14.77 -13.33
C PRO A 263 8.54 -15.82 -14.45
N ILE A 264 8.37 -17.08 -14.09
CA ILE A 264 8.37 -18.21 -15.05
C ILE A 264 6.98 -18.47 -15.57
N THR A 265 5.98 -18.43 -14.69
CA THR A 265 4.58 -18.76 -15.02
C THR A 265 3.86 -17.61 -15.71
N HIS A 266 4.20 -16.34 -15.34
CA HIS A 266 3.54 -15.12 -15.82
C HIS A 266 4.59 -14.03 -16.13
N PRO A 267 5.47 -14.22 -17.12
CA PRO A 267 6.65 -13.38 -17.32
C PRO A 267 6.32 -11.90 -17.61
N SER A 268 5.28 -11.62 -18.39
CA SER A 268 4.89 -10.24 -18.71
C SER A 268 4.27 -9.53 -17.49
N ALA A 269 3.46 -10.24 -16.70
CA ALA A 269 2.89 -9.72 -15.46
C ALA A 269 3.98 -9.42 -14.41
N TYR A 270 4.96 -10.32 -14.26
CA TYR A 270 6.09 -10.09 -13.37
C TYR A 270 6.97 -8.92 -13.83
N LYS A 271 7.22 -8.81 -15.15
CA LYS A 271 7.95 -7.68 -15.71
C LYS A 271 7.28 -6.35 -15.39
N PHE A 272 5.96 -6.25 -15.59
CA PHE A 272 5.19 -5.08 -15.20
C PHE A 272 5.31 -4.80 -13.70
N LEU A 273 5.12 -5.81 -12.84
CA LEU A 273 5.23 -5.66 -11.39
C LEU A 273 6.57 -5.06 -10.97
N THR A 274 7.67 -5.55 -11.54
CA THR A 274 9.02 -5.06 -11.19
C THR A 274 9.28 -3.64 -11.64
N LYS A 275 8.67 -3.21 -12.76
CA LYS A 275 8.81 -1.85 -13.31
C LYS A 275 7.84 -0.83 -12.76
N MET A 276 6.75 -1.29 -12.17
CA MET A 276 5.75 -0.41 -11.56
C MET A 276 6.36 0.33 -10.36
N GLU A 277 6.58 1.63 -10.51
CA GLU A 277 7.16 2.51 -9.48
C GLU A 277 6.21 3.67 -9.23
N ALA A 278 5.13 3.42 -8.48
CA ALA A 278 4.21 4.49 -8.09
C ALA A 278 4.92 5.51 -7.19
N THR A 279 4.69 6.80 -7.47
CA THR A 279 5.20 7.91 -6.67
C THR A 279 4.32 8.16 -5.44
N ALA A 280 4.83 8.90 -4.47
CA ALA A 280 4.07 9.30 -3.28
C ALA A 280 2.78 10.04 -3.64
N GLY A 281 2.83 10.96 -4.63
CA GLY A 281 1.64 11.66 -5.11
C GLY A 281 0.59 10.72 -5.71
N GLN A 282 1.00 9.75 -6.50
CA GLN A 282 0.11 8.76 -7.09
C GLN A 282 -0.57 7.86 -6.05
N ILE A 283 0.16 7.46 -4.99
CA ILE A 283 -0.41 6.67 -3.91
C ILE A 283 -1.40 7.49 -3.09
N GLY A 284 -1.07 8.75 -2.77
CA GLY A 284 -1.97 9.67 -2.10
C GLY A 284 -3.25 9.94 -2.91
N GLU A 285 -3.13 10.08 -4.24
CA GLU A 285 -4.27 10.22 -5.15
C GLU A 285 -5.18 9.00 -5.14
N MET A 286 -4.62 7.78 -5.19
CA MET A 286 -5.40 6.55 -5.10
C MET A 286 -6.23 6.50 -3.81
N ALA A 287 -5.65 6.86 -2.67
CA ALA A 287 -6.37 6.93 -1.40
C ALA A 287 -7.43 8.04 -1.44
N ASN A 288 -7.09 9.24 -1.91
CA ASN A 288 -8.00 10.38 -1.97
C ASN A 288 -9.25 10.12 -2.82
N ASN A 289 -9.10 9.44 -3.94
CA ASN A 289 -10.22 9.12 -4.84
C ASN A 289 -11.28 8.25 -4.16
N VAL A 290 -10.87 7.40 -3.22
CA VAL A 290 -11.80 6.58 -2.44
C VAL A 290 -12.23 7.28 -1.16
N ASP A 291 -11.27 7.66 -0.30
CA ASP A 291 -11.54 8.09 1.07
C ASP A 291 -12.22 9.46 1.15
N ASN A 292 -11.92 10.37 0.22
CA ASN A 292 -12.52 11.71 0.16
C ASN A 292 -13.56 11.87 -0.93
N LEU A 293 -13.30 11.33 -2.14
CA LEU A 293 -14.21 11.53 -3.28
C LEU A 293 -15.26 10.44 -3.41
N GLY A 294 -15.18 9.36 -2.61
CA GLY A 294 -16.18 8.30 -2.53
C GLY A 294 -16.28 7.43 -3.79
N MET A 295 -15.22 7.38 -4.60
CA MET A 295 -15.16 6.47 -5.74
C MET A 295 -15.08 5.01 -5.27
N THR A 296 -15.59 4.09 -6.09
CA THR A 296 -15.26 2.69 -5.87
C THR A 296 -13.78 2.45 -6.16
N HIS A 297 -13.17 1.45 -5.53
CA HIS A 297 -11.76 1.11 -5.78
C HIS A 297 -11.49 0.78 -7.26
N ALA A 298 -12.43 0.11 -7.92
CA ALA A 298 -12.32 -0.22 -9.33
C ALA A 298 -12.38 1.03 -10.24
N ASP A 299 -13.29 1.96 -9.94
CA ASP A 299 -13.40 3.23 -10.69
C ASP A 299 -12.18 4.11 -10.45
N ALA A 300 -11.67 4.19 -9.21
CA ALA A 300 -10.44 4.90 -8.88
C ALA A 300 -9.23 4.32 -9.62
N ALA A 301 -9.15 3.00 -9.76
CA ALA A 301 -8.10 2.34 -10.54
C ALA A 301 -8.20 2.65 -12.04
N THR A 302 -9.42 2.63 -12.59
CA THR A 302 -9.66 2.98 -14.00
C THR A 302 -9.28 4.43 -14.28
N ALA A 303 -9.65 5.36 -13.40
CA ALA A 303 -9.27 6.77 -13.49
C ALA A 303 -7.75 6.92 -13.41
N PHE A 304 -7.11 6.27 -12.43
CA PHE A 304 -5.66 6.29 -12.28
C PHE A 304 -4.92 5.83 -13.56
N ILE A 305 -5.36 4.72 -14.17
CA ILE A 305 -4.76 4.20 -15.41
C ILE A 305 -4.93 5.22 -16.54
N ALA A 306 -6.09 5.87 -16.67
CA ALA A 306 -6.36 6.86 -17.69
C ALA A 306 -5.48 8.10 -17.51
N ASP A 307 -5.39 8.65 -16.31
CA ASP A 307 -4.65 9.87 -15.99
C ASP A 307 -3.13 9.65 -16.01
N ASN A 308 -2.68 8.42 -15.73
CA ASN A 308 -1.27 8.02 -15.68
C ASN A 308 -0.86 7.09 -16.83
N ARG A 309 -1.58 7.07 -17.95
CA ARG A 309 -1.35 6.14 -19.06
C ARG A 309 0.11 6.10 -19.52
N SER A 310 0.77 7.25 -19.60
CA SER A 310 2.20 7.33 -19.99
C SER A 310 3.11 6.54 -19.04
N ALA A 311 2.87 6.62 -17.73
CA ALA A 311 3.65 5.86 -16.75
C ALA A 311 3.33 4.36 -16.84
N VAL A 312 2.05 4.00 -17.00
CA VAL A 312 1.63 2.60 -17.18
C VAL A 312 2.27 1.99 -18.43
N ASP A 313 2.34 2.73 -19.54
CA ASP A 313 2.99 2.29 -20.78
C ASP A 313 4.50 2.10 -20.60
N GLU A 314 5.17 2.93 -19.77
CA GLU A 314 6.59 2.71 -19.43
C GLU A 314 6.79 1.46 -18.57
N TRP A 315 5.88 1.20 -17.61
CA TRP A 315 5.93 -0.01 -16.79
C TRP A 315 5.69 -1.30 -17.61
N LEU A 316 4.98 -1.20 -18.73
CA LEU A 316 4.73 -2.31 -19.66
C LEU A 316 5.93 -2.64 -20.57
N LYS A 317 6.88 -1.72 -20.77
CA LYS A 317 8.08 -1.92 -21.62
C LYS A 317 9.11 -2.78 -20.91
#